data_9f34eec6e2cb1056f3b0c480f7d3b373
#
_entry.id   9f34eec6e2cb1056f3b0c480f7d3b373
#
_cell.length_a   1.000
_cell.length_b   1.000
_cell.length_c   1.000
_cell.angle_alpha   90.00
_cell.angle_beta   90.00
_cell.angle_gamma   90.00
#
_symmetry.space_group_name_H-M   'P 1'
#
loop_
_entity.id
_entity.type
_entity.pdbx_description
1 polymer ?
#
loop_
_entity_poly.entity_id
_entity_poly.type
_entity_poly.pdbx_seq_one_letter_code
_entity_poly.pdbx_strand_id
1 'polypeptide(L)'
;MKRVKLINDPAELVALFRAIDSEERRNVMTTLSEGWTMISALVEKYGKGAHGAITYFEKFKLIESRWEVNDETGRPEKSYRTFYNAFQISTSLTFDEAQELLTVVLMSEKEFNDLESKIVEMIGSDGIFANDVSKELNVSLLTLKGLVRRSVAFDFKGHNIVPLKEEE
;
A
#
# COMPACT_ATOMS: atom_id res chain seq x y z
N MET A 1 10.87 -1.93 22.38
CA MET A 1 9.68 -2.80 22.36
C MET A 1 9.46 -3.32 20.95
N LYS A 2 9.29 -4.63 20.77
CA LYS A 2 9.07 -5.21 19.44
C LYS A 2 7.60 -4.99 19.05
N ARG A 3 7.35 -4.27 17.94
CA ARG A 3 6.01 -4.07 17.39
C ARG A 3 5.81 -5.06 16.25
N VAL A 4 4.80 -5.90 16.35
CA VAL A 4 4.48 -6.94 15.37
C VAL A 4 3.16 -6.60 14.69
N LYS A 5 3.15 -6.61 13.35
CA LYS A 5 1.92 -6.54 12.57
C LYS A 5 1.36 -7.95 12.39
N LEU A 6 0.13 -8.15 12.85
CA LEU A 6 -0.58 -9.40 12.63
C LEU A 6 -1.32 -9.35 11.29
N ILE A 7 -1.05 -10.33 10.43
CA ILE A 7 -1.70 -10.52 9.14
C ILE A 7 -2.66 -11.71 9.26
N ASN A 8 -3.95 -11.40 9.36
CA ASN A 8 -5.04 -12.38 9.44
C ASN A 8 -5.83 -12.50 8.14
N ASP A 9 -5.90 -11.42 7.36
CA ASP A 9 -6.56 -11.42 6.05
C ASP A 9 -5.55 -11.81 4.98
N PRO A 10 -5.79 -12.88 4.20
CA PRO A 10 -4.90 -13.31 3.13
C PRO A 10 -4.55 -12.21 2.13
N ALA A 11 -5.49 -11.31 1.82
CA ALA A 11 -5.26 -10.21 0.89
C ALA A 11 -4.19 -9.21 1.39
N GLU A 12 -3.95 -9.12 2.69
CA GLU A 12 -2.88 -8.28 3.23
C GLU A 12 -1.47 -8.76 2.83
N LEU A 13 -1.32 -10.01 2.40
CA LEU A 13 -0.08 -10.52 1.83
C LEU A 13 0.31 -9.75 0.56
N VAL A 14 -0.66 -9.29 -0.24
CA VAL A 14 -0.40 -8.44 -1.40
C VAL A 14 0.28 -7.15 -0.96
N ALA A 15 -0.23 -6.49 0.08
CA ALA A 15 0.37 -5.27 0.61
C ALA A 15 1.79 -5.50 1.13
N LEU A 16 2.03 -6.60 1.85
CA LEU A 16 3.34 -6.95 2.36
C LEU A 16 4.35 -7.15 1.22
N PHE A 17 4.01 -7.96 0.23
CA PHE A 17 4.93 -8.25 -0.88
C PHE A 17 5.13 -7.03 -1.79
N ARG A 18 4.10 -6.25 -2.06
CA ARG A 18 4.21 -5.01 -2.84
C ARG A 18 5.01 -3.92 -2.13
N ALA A 19 5.06 -3.93 -0.81
CA ALA A 19 5.88 -2.99 -0.04
C ALA A 19 7.39 -3.21 -0.23
N ILE A 20 7.80 -4.41 -0.64
CA ILE A 20 9.21 -4.81 -0.78
C ILE A 20 9.54 -5.42 -2.14
N ASP A 21 8.69 -5.26 -3.14
CA ASP A 21 8.83 -5.91 -4.45
C ASP A 21 9.89 -5.30 -5.36
N SER A 22 10.25 -4.05 -5.13
CA SER A 22 11.30 -3.36 -5.88
C SER A 22 12.53 -3.04 -5.01
N GLU A 23 13.69 -2.92 -5.65
CA GLU A 23 14.92 -2.52 -4.96
C GLU A 23 14.76 -1.16 -4.28
N GLU A 24 14.12 -0.21 -4.96
CA GLU A 24 13.86 1.12 -4.42
C GLU A 24 13.02 1.06 -3.13
N ARG A 25 11.90 0.32 -3.14
CA ARG A 25 11.04 0.15 -1.97
C ARG A 25 11.76 -0.52 -0.81
N ARG A 26 12.56 -1.56 -1.10
CA ARG A 26 13.40 -2.23 -0.08
C ARG A 26 14.40 -1.26 0.55
N ASN A 27 15.06 -0.44 -0.27
CA ASN A 27 16.05 0.52 0.20
C ASN A 27 15.42 1.61 1.06
N VAL A 28 14.27 2.16 0.65
CA VAL A 28 13.51 3.12 1.47
C VAL A 28 13.09 2.47 2.80
N MET A 29 12.51 1.27 2.76
CA MET A 29 12.08 0.56 3.97
C MET A 29 13.25 0.31 4.93
N THR A 30 14.41 -0.08 4.41
CA THR A 30 15.63 -0.32 5.22
C THR A 30 16.06 0.96 5.91
N THR A 31 16.14 2.08 5.18
CA THR A 31 16.48 3.38 5.76
C THR A 31 15.51 3.78 6.88
N LEU A 32 14.20 3.61 6.64
CA LEU A 32 13.18 3.92 7.63
C LEU A 32 13.22 2.99 8.86
N SER A 33 13.77 1.79 8.72
CA SER A 33 13.95 0.87 9.86
C SER A 33 15.09 1.26 10.79
N GLU A 34 16.03 2.04 10.30
CA GLU A 34 17.18 2.54 11.07
C GLU A 34 16.81 3.75 11.95
N GLY A 35 15.77 4.52 11.57
CA GLY A 35 15.32 5.66 12.35
C GLY A 35 14.47 6.65 11.58
N TRP A 36 14.24 7.80 12.21
CA TRP A 36 13.51 8.91 11.61
C TRP A 36 14.29 9.51 10.45
N THR A 37 13.66 9.61 9.29
CA THR A 37 14.24 10.16 8.07
C THR A 37 13.27 11.11 7.40
N MET A 38 13.72 12.32 7.10
CA MET A 38 12.93 13.34 6.40
C MET A 38 12.68 12.94 4.94
N ILE A 39 11.55 13.38 4.39
CA ILE A 39 11.20 13.08 2.99
C ILE A 39 12.25 13.64 2.02
N SER A 40 12.78 14.82 2.27
CA SER A 40 13.85 15.41 1.45
C SER A 40 15.08 14.52 1.38
N ALA A 41 15.52 13.96 2.51
CA ALA A 41 16.67 13.06 2.57
C ALA A 41 16.40 11.74 1.80
N LEU A 42 15.18 11.22 1.86
CA LEU A 42 14.79 10.05 1.09
C LEU A 42 14.78 10.33 -0.42
N VAL A 43 14.25 11.49 -0.82
CA VAL A 43 14.23 11.90 -2.24
C VAL A 43 15.64 12.18 -2.77
N GLU A 44 16.49 12.83 -1.97
CA GLU A 44 17.89 13.03 -2.34
C GLU A 44 18.63 11.72 -2.58
N LYS A 45 18.41 10.75 -1.70
CA LYS A 45 19.10 9.45 -1.74
C LYS A 45 18.55 8.50 -2.80
N TYR A 46 17.23 8.47 -3.00
CA TYR A 46 16.54 7.46 -3.81
C TYR A 46 15.74 8.03 -4.99
N GLY A 47 15.71 9.35 -5.15
CA GLY A 47 14.97 9.99 -6.22
C GLY A 47 13.48 10.15 -5.93
N LYS A 48 12.74 10.60 -6.94
CA LYS A 48 11.32 10.95 -6.82
C LYS A 48 10.41 9.76 -6.48
N GLY A 49 10.83 8.55 -6.79
CA GLY A 49 10.08 7.33 -6.49
C GLY A 49 9.90 7.09 -4.99
N ALA A 50 10.76 7.71 -4.14
CA ALA A 50 10.60 7.68 -2.69
C ALA A 50 9.23 8.18 -2.23
N HIS A 51 8.65 9.19 -2.89
CA HIS A 51 7.28 9.66 -2.59
C HIS A 51 6.24 8.58 -2.79
N GLY A 52 6.32 7.85 -3.90
CA GLY A 52 5.41 6.74 -4.18
C GLY A 52 5.53 5.60 -3.16
N ALA A 53 6.75 5.29 -2.74
CA ALA A 53 6.99 4.31 -1.68
C ALA A 53 6.36 4.76 -0.35
N ILE A 54 6.57 6.00 0.07
CA ILE A 54 5.99 6.57 1.30
C ILE A 54 4.46 6.54 1.24
N THR A 55 3.85 7.00 0.15
CA THR A 55 2.38 6.97 -0.02
C THR A 55 1.83 5.56 0.16
N TYR A 56 2.49 4.57 -0.44
CA TYR A 56 2.11 3.17 -0.31
C TYR A 56 2.24 2.67 1.14
N PHE A 57 3.36 2.97 1.80
CA PHE A 57 3.62 2.56 3.19
C PHE A 57 2.67 3.21 4.19
N GLU A 58 2.30 4.49 3.98
CA GLU A 58 1.31 5.19 4.80
C GLU A 58 -0.07 4.55 4.69
N LYS A 59 -0.54 4.24 3.47
CA LYS A 59 -1.84 3.58 3.24
C LYS A 59 -1.96 2.30 4.06
N PHE A 60 -0.92 1.47 4.07
CA PHE A 60 -0.92 0.19 4.78
C PHE A 60 -0.40 0.28 6.22
N LYS A 61 -0.22 1.52 6.72
CA LYS A 61 0.21 1.79 8.10
C LYS A 61 1.49 1.03 8.49
N LEU A 62 2.41 0.92 7.54
CA LEU A 62 3.72 0.29 7.75
C LEU A 62 4.71 1.23 8.40
N ILE A 63 4.48 2.53 8.27
CA ILE A 63 5.31 3.61 8.79
C ILE A 63 4.49 4.57 9.65
N GLU A 64 5.18 5.31 10.48
CA GLU A 64 4.64 6.45 11.21
C GLU A 64 5.36 7.73 10.79
N SER A 65 4.68 8.86 10.91
CA SER A 65 5.21 10.17 10.56
C SER A 65 5.14 11.16 11.71
N ARG A 66 6.01 12.17 11.66
CA ARG A 66 5.97 13.35 12.52
C ARG A 66 6.48 14.57 11.76
N TRP A 67 6.10 15.73 12.23
CA TRP A 67 6.65 16.98 11.71
C TRP A 67 7.95 17.33 12.42
N GLU A 68 8.96 17.69 11.66
CA GLU A 68 10.24 18.18 12.16
C GLU A 68 10.65 19.44 11.37
N VAL A 69 11.44 20.31 11.98
CA VAL A 69 12.03 21.43 11.25
C VAL A 69 13.27 20.93 10.52
N ASN A 70 13.33 21.16 9.23
CA ASN A 70 14.52 20.89 8.45
C ASN A 70 15.57 21.99 8.77
N ASP A 71 16.70 21.59 9.32
CA ASP A 71 17.74 22.52 9.80
C ASP A 71 18.38 23.33 8.66
N GLU A 72 18.39 22.80 7.43
CA GLU A 72 18.97 23.48 6.26
C GLU A 72 18.04 24.55 5.69
N THR A 73 16.73 24.26 5.68
CA THR A 73 15.73 25.14 5.06
C THR A 73 14.95 26.00 6.06
N GLY A 74 14.98 25.63 7.35
CA GLY A 74 14.18 26.23 8.42
C GLY A 74 12.68 25.97 8.29
N ARG A 75 12.25 25.05 7.40
CA ARG A 75 10.83 24.76 7.14
C ARG A 75 10.39 23.46 7.82
N PRO A 76 9.12 23.38 8.23
CA PRO A 76 8.57 22.13 8.72
C PRO A 76 8.47 21.12 7.57
N GLU A 77 8.85 19.88 7.86
CA GLU A 77 8.89 18.76 6.93
C GLU A 77 8.47 17.48 7.63
N LYS A 78 7.81 16.55 6.92
CA LYS A 78 7.48 15.24 7.46
C LYS A 78 8.73 14.34 7.50
N SER A 79 8.91 13.71 8.65
CA SER A 79 9.89 12.66 8.89
C SER A 79 9.15 11.35 9.13
N TYR A 80 9.71 10.25 8.68
CA TYR A 80 9.11 8.93 8.68
C TYR A 80 10.03 7.89 9.33
N ARG A 81 9.43 6.86 9.90
CA ARG A 81 10.13 5.61 10.29
C ARG A 81 9.18 4.43 10.23
N THR A 82 9.72 3.21 10.23
CA THR A 82 8.90 2.00 10.32
C THR A 82 8.14 1.94 11.64
N PHE A 83 6.86 1.56 11.57
CA PHE A 83 6.04 1.35 12.76
C PHE A 83 6.23 -0.07 13.33
N TYR A 84 6.36 -1.05 12.44
CA TYR A 84 6.52 -2.46 12.81
C TYR A 84 7.96 -2.93 12.61
N ASN A 85 8.39 -3.85 13.48
CA ASN A 85 9.70 -4.51 13.39
C ASN A 85 9.60 -5.94 12.83
N ALA A 86 8.40 -6.50 12.80
CA ALA A 86 8.15 -7.85 12.33
C ALA A 86 6.71 -8.02 11.87
N PHE A 87 6.47 -9.08 11.11
CA PHE A 87 5.15 -9.54 10.70
C PHE A 87 4.90 -10.92 11.27
N GLN A 88 3.68 -11.15 11.73
CA GLN A 88 3.19 -12.47 12.08
C GLN A 88 2.04 -12.82 11.13
N ILE A 89 2.25 -13.82 10.30
CA ILE A 89 1.26 -14.29 9.35
C ILE A 89 0.46 -15.41 10.03
N SER A 90 -0.84 -15.17 10.21
CA SER A 90 -1.78 -16.09 10.87
C SER A 90 -3.01 -16.27 9.99
N THR A 91 -2.79 -16.80 8.80
CA THR A 91 -3.84 -17.11 7.82
C THR A 91 -3.54 -18.41 7.11
N SER A 92 -4.57 -19.04 6.58
CA SER A 92 -4.46 -20.22 5.73
C SER A 92 -5.03 -19.93 4.35
N LEU A 93 -4.42 -20.51 3.33
CA LEU A 93 -4.78 -20.35 1.93
C LEU A 93 -4.86 -21.73 1.28
N THR A 94 -5.85 -21.93 0.44
CA THR A 94 -5.80 -23.00 -0.57
C THR A 94 -4.78 -22.64 -1.65
N PHE A 95 -4.36 -23.62 -2.45
CA PHE A 95 -3.48 -23.35 -3.59
C PHE A 95 -4.10 -22.36 -4.58
N ASP A 96 -5.41 -22.46 -4.83
CA ASP A 96 -6.12 -21.57 -5.73
C ASP A 96 -6.14 -20.12 -5.21
N GLU A 97 -6.43 -19.92 -3.92
CA GLU A 97 -6.38 -18.62 -3.27
C GLU A 97 -4.97 -18.01 -3.29
N ALA A 98 -3.95 -18.82 -3.01
CA ALA A 98 -2.56 -18.37 -3.09
C ALA A 98 -2.19 -17.97 -4.52
N GLN A 99 -2.64 -18.71 -5.53
CA GLN A 99 -2.42 -18.40 -6.94
C GLN A 99 -3.12 -17.10 -7.35
N GLU A 100 -4.35 -16.86 -6.91
CA GLU A 100 -5.08 -15.62 -7.18
C GLU A 100 -4.31 -14.41 -6.62
N LEU A 101 -3.88 -14.47 -5.36
CA LEU A 101 -3.14 -13.37 -4.73
C LEU A 101 -1.76 -13.15 -5.35
N LEU A 102 -1.05 -14.22 -5.67
CA LEU A 102 0.24 -14.13 -6.35
C LEU A 102 0.10 -13.50 -7.75
N THR A 103 -0.97 -13.83 -8.46
CA THR A 103 -1.28 -13.23 -9.76
C THR A 103 -1.45 -11.70 -9.63
N VAL A 104 -2.14 -11.23 -8.60
CA VAL A 104 -2.27 -9.79 -8.33
C VAL A 104 -0.92 -9.15 -8.01
N VAL A 105 -0.09 -9.80 -7.18
CA VAL A 105 1.24 -9.29 -6.83
C VAL A 105 2.14 -9.15 -8.05
N LEU A 106 2.14 -10.16 -8.93
CA LEU A 106 3.02 -10.24 -10.11
C LEU A 106 2.45 -9.59 -11.37
N MET A 107 1.18 -9.18 -11.34
CA MET A 107 0.54 -8.49 -12.46
C MET A 107 1.37 -7.31 -12.93
N SER A 108 1.52 -7.15 -14.26
CA SER A 108 2.26 -6.01 -14.81
C SER A 108 1.62 -4.67 -14.41
N GLU A 109 2.42 -3.62 -14.36
CA GLU A 109 1.90 -2.27 -14.06
C GLU A 109 0.81 -1.84 -15.07
N LYS A 110 0.96 -2.21 -16.33
CA LYS A 110 -0.03 -1.89 -17.37
C LYS A 110 -1.37 -2.57 -17.08
N GLU A 111 -1.37 -3.87 -16.84
CA GLU A 111 -2.60 -4.63 -16.53
C GLU A 111 -3.25 -4.11 -15.26
N PHE A 112 -2.44 -3.83 -14.22
CA PHE A 112 -2.94 -3.29 -12.98
C PHE A 112 -3.55 -1.90 -13.17
N ASN A 113 -2.89 -0.99 -13.87
CA ASN A 113 -3.38 0.36 -14.13
C ASN A 113 -4.68 0.36 -14.94
N ASP A 114 -4.82 -0.57 -15.90
CA ASP A 114 -6.05 -0.74 -16.67
C ASP A 114 -7.23 -1.17 -15.78
N LEU A 115 -7.00 -2.09 -14.84
CA LEU A 115 -8.01 -2.52 -13.86
C LEU A 115 -8.30 -1.43 -12.82
N GLU A 116 -7.27 -0.78 -12.32
CA GLU A 116 -7.40 0.33 -11.35
C GLU A 116 -8.24 1.45 -11.93
N SER A 117 -7.99 1.86 -13.17
CA SER A 117 -8.76 2.89 -13.87
C SER A 117 -10.24 2.53 -14.00
N LYS A 118 -10.54 1.29 -14.37
CA LYS A 118 -11.93 0.80 -14.42
C LYS A 118 -12.61 0.85 -13.07
N ILE A 119 -11.92 0.46 -12.00
CA ILE A 119 -12.46 0.52 -10.64
C ILE A 119 -12.71 1.97 -10.24
N VAL A 120 -11.77 2.88 -10.51
CA VAL A 120 -11.91 4.31 -10.21
C VAL A 120 -13.13 4.90 -10.92
N GLU A 121 -13.35 4.57 -12.20
CA GLU A 121 -14.53 5.01 -12.96
C GLU A 121 -15.85 4.51 -12.36
N MET A 122 -15.85 3.31 -11.80
CA MET A 122 -17.03 2.71 -11.18
C MET A 122 -17.37 3.29 -9.80
N ILE A 123 -16.35 3.68 -9.02
CA ILE A 123 -16.52 4.08 -7.61
C ILE A 123 -17.34 5.37 -7.47
N GLY A 124 -17.14 6.36 -8.35
CA GLY A 124 -17.72 7.69 -8.18
C GLY A 124 -17.33 8.36 -6.86
N SER A 125 -18.13 9.35 -6.42
CA SER A 125 -17.87 10.12 -5.18
C SER A 125 -18.26 9.39 -3.90
N ASP A 126 -19.25 8.51 -3.98
CA ASP A 126 -19.92 7.92 -2.82
C ASP A 126 -19.45 6.49 -2.49
N GLY A 127 -18.60 5.94 -3.34
CA GLY A 127 -18.18 4.56 -3.25
C GLY A 127 -19.13 3.59 -3.96
N ILE A 128 -18.74 2.32 -4.03
CA ILE A 128 -19.49 1.25 -4.68
C ILE A 128 -19.39 -0.04 -3.86
N PHE A 129 -20.45 -0.83 -3.86
CA PHE A 129 -20.45 -2.13 -3.19
C PHE A 129 -19.47 -3.10 -3.87
N ALA A 130 -18.59 -3.71 -3.08
CA ALA A 130 -17.48 -4.54 -3.58
C ALA A 130 -17.96 -5.71 -4.45
N ASN A 131 -19.10 -6.33 -4.11
CA ASN A 131 -19.66 -7.40 -4.92
C ASN A 131 -20.06 -6.96 -6.34
N ASP A 132 -20.49 -5.70 -6.51
CA ASP A 132 -20.87 -5.19 -7.83
C ASP A 132 -19.61 -4.99 -8.70
N VAL A 133 -18.52 -4.50 -8.11
CA VAL A 133 -17.23 -4.40 -8.80
C VAL A 133 -16.69 -5.78 -9.18
N SER A 134 -16.76 -6.74 -8.26
CA SER A 134 -16.34 -8.14 -8.51
C SER A 134 -17.10 -8.76 -9.69
N LYS A 135 -18.40 -8.56 -9.76
CA LYS A 135 -19.24 -9.06 -10.86
C LYS A 135 -18.92 -8.36 -12.18
N GLU A 136 -18.81 -7.03 -12.17
CA GLU A 136 -18.53 -6.26 -13.38
C GLU A 136 -17.16 -6.59 -13.99
N LEU A 137 -16.15 -6.75 -13.15
CA LEU A 137 -14.80 -7.14 -13.59
C LEU A 137 -14.64 -8.64 -13.82
N ASN A 138 -15.65 -9.45 -13.48
CA ASN A 138 -15.59 -10.92 -13.53
C ASN A 138 -14.36 -11.49 -12.80
N VAL A 139 -14.12 -11.00 -11.60
CA VAL A 139 -13.04 -11.48 -10.70
C VAL A 139 -13.64 -11.96 -9.38
N SER A 140 -12.92 -12.81 -8.66
CA SER A 140 -13.31 -13.21 -7.30
C SER A 140 -13.21 -12.03 -6.33
N LEU A 141 -13.94 -12.11 -5.20
CA LEU A 141 -13.78 -11.13 -4.12
C LEU A 141 -12.35 -11.12 -3.54
N LEU A 142 -11.69 -12.27 -3.52
CA LEU A 142 -10.31 -12.36 -3.06
C LEU A 142 -9.36 -11.60 -4.00
N THR A 143 -9.50 -11.80 -5.31
CA THR A 143 -8.75 -11.03 -6.32
C THR A 143 -9.01 -9.54 -6.19
N LEU A 144 -10.28 -9.13 -6.03
CA LEU A 144 -10.65 -7.72 -5.83
C LEU A 144 -10.01 -7.14 -4.57
N LYS A 145 -10.05 -7.87 -3.44
CA LYS A 145 -9.35 -7.46 -2.21
C LYS A 145 -7.86 -7.29 -2.44
N GLY A 146 -7.24 -8.18 -3.20
CA GLY A 146 -5.84 -8.06 -3.59
C GLY A 146 -5.56 -6.79 -4.41
N LEU A 147 -6.42 -6.48 -5.38
CA LEU A 147 -6.31 -5.24 -6.18
C LEU A 147 -6.42 -3.99 -5.31
N VAL A 148 -7.34 -3.97 -4.35
CA VAL A 148 -7.48 -2.87 -3.38
C VAL A 148 -6.22 -2.73 -2.52
N ARG A 149 -5.63 -3.85 -2.09
CA ARG A 149 -4.37 -3.83 -1.32
C ARG A 149 -3.15 -3.41 -2.15
N ARG A 150 -3.23 -3.49 -3.47
CA ARG A 150 -2.17 -2.98 -4.36
C ARG A 150 -2.32 -1.51 -4.69
N SER A 151 -3.55 -0.98 -4.78
CA SER A 151 -3.86 0.39 -5.15
C SER A 151 -3.61 1.39 -4.02
N VAL A 152 -3.28 2.63 -4.39
CA VAL A 152 -3.31 3.81 -3.49
C VAL A 152 -4.47 4.77 -3.83
N ALA A 153 -5.28 4.45 -4.84
CA ALA A 153 -6.37 5.30 -5.31
C ALA A 153 -7.68 5.11 -4.52
N PHE A 154 -7.87 3.94 -3.94
CA PHE A 154 -9.10 3.58 -3.23
C PHE A 154 -8.82 2.58 -2.09
N ASP A 155 -9.77 2.44 -1.18
CA ASP A 155 -9.71 1.46 -0.09
C ASP A 155 -11.12 1.01 0.30
N PHE A 156 -11.20 -0.03 1.12
CA PHE A 156 -12.46 -0.48 1.70
C PHE A 156 -12.95 0.44 2.82
N LYS A 157 -14.27 0.68 2.82
CA LYS A 157 -15.02 1.21 3.95
C LYS A 157 -16.21 0.30 4.19
N GLY A 158 -16.08 -0.61 5.15
CA GLY A 158 -17.04 -1.70 5.33
C GLY A 158 -17.04 -2.62 4.11
N HIS A 159 -18.20 -2.80 3.48
CA HIS A 159 -18.36 -3.61 2.26
C HIS A 159 -18.23 -2.81 0.96
N ASN A 160 -17.99 -1.51 1.06
CA ASN A 160 -17.85 -0.63 -0.10
C ASN A 160 -16.38 -0.33 -0.37
N ILE A 161 -16.07 -0.08 -1.64
CA ILE A 161 -14.83 0.50 -2.10
C ILE A 161 -15.07 2.00 -2.26
N VAL A 162 -14.24 2.82 -1.64
CA VAL A 162 -14.34 4.28 -1.67
C VAL A 162 -13.06 4.89 -2.19
N PRO A 163 -13.12 6.05 -2.87
CA PRO A 163 -11.91 6.73 -3.31
C PRO A 163 -11.13 7.23 -2.10
N LEU A 164 -9.82 7.12 -2.15
CA LEU A 164 -8.94 7.83 -1.24
C LEU A 164 -8.78 9.26 -1.74
N LYS A 165 -8.99 10.23 -0.86
CA LYS A 165 -8.73 11.64 -1.17
C LYS A 165 -7.22 11.84 -1.14
N GLU A 166 -6.68 12.50 -2.15
CA GLU A 166 -5.34 13.07 -2.04
C GLU A 166 -5.37 14.09 -0.89
N GLU A 167 -4.54 13.90 0.13
CA GLU A 167 -4.33 14.93 1.15
C GLU A 167 -3.60 16.08 0.46
N GLU A 168 -4.27 17.24 0.36
CA GLU A 168 -3.70 18.50 -0.11
C GLU A 168 -2.57 18.99 0.84
#